data_9270e14bd2cd51e3b0bb5ff884f9aaf5
#
_entry.id   9270e14bd2cd51e3b0bb5ff884f9aaf5
#
_cell.length_a   1.000
_cell.length_b   1.000
_cell.length_c   1.000
_cell.angle_alpha   90.00
_cell.angle_beta   90.00
_cell.angle_gamma   90.00
#
_symmetry.space_group_name_H-M   'P 1'
#
loop_
_entity.id
_entity.type
_entity.pdbx_description
1 polymer ?
#
loop_
_entity_poly.entity_id
_entity_poly.type
_entity_poly.pdbx_seq_one_letter_code
_entity_poly.pdbx_strand_id
1 'polypeptide(L)'
;DVMKGDCYHGGGVFPPCRNNEPLPTFKKKPLQEFLVAGNSGMFESNEWGLADLGRAALGVRVYGSAAISFAKVLSGRLLTYITYLQPWDYAAASILGESLGYRLLTVSGEPADFKTRQPVMMVPIEMQEEIQSYIYERKEN
;
A
#
# COMPACT_ATOMS: atom_id res chain seq x y z
N ASP A 1 0.69 8.30 14.10
CA ASP A 1 0.18 7.26 15.02
C ASP A 1 0.20 7.80 16.45
N VAL A 2 -0.93 8.32 16.88
CA VAL A 2 -1.07 8.98 18.19
C VAL A 2 -0.75 8.02 19.35
N MET A 3 -1.11 6.75 19.22
CA MET A 3 -0.90 5.77 20.28
C MET A 3 0.58 5.45 20.53
N LYS A 4 1.39 5.57 19.49
CA LYS A 4 2.85 5.35 19.56
C LYS A 4 3.63 6.65 19.64
N GLY A 5 2.99 7.81 19.45
CA GLY A 5 3.65 9.10 19.34
C GLY A 5 4.47 9.26 18.07
N ASP A 6 4.19 8.47 17.03
CA ASP A 6 4.94 8.52 15.78
C ASP A 6 4.36 9.55 14.82
N CYS A 7 5.21 10.40 14.28
CA CYS A 7 4.91 11.36 13.23
C CYS A 7 5.67 11.01 11.95
N TYR A 8 4.92 10.81 10.86
CA TYR A 8 5.48 10.58 9.52
C TYR A 8 5.41 11.88 8.74
N HIS A 9 6.55 12.34 8.23
CA HIS A 9 6.65 13.63 7.54
C HIS A 9 7.72 13.59 6.45
N GLY A 10 7.64 14.54 5.51
CA GLY A 10 8.57 14.67 4.39
C GLY A 10 7.85 14.91 3.08
N GLY A 11 8.55 14.70 1.98
CA GLY A 11 8.04 14.85 0.62
C GLY A 11 8.72 15.96 -0.16
N GLY A 12 8.66 15.90 -1.48
CA GLY A 12 9.40 16.79 -2.35
C GLY A 12 10.91 16.68 -2.14
N VAL A 13 11.54 17.75 -1.74
CA VAL A 13 12.99 17.80 -1.45
C VAL A 13 13.34 17.31 -0.04
N PHE A 14 12.34 17.10 0.81
CA PHE A 14 12.56 16.65 2.18
C PHE A 14 12.46 15.12 2.27
N PRO A 15 13.47 14.42 2.83
CA PRO A 15 13.42 12.98 2.95
C PRO A 15 12.26 12.55 3.87
N PRO A 16 11.52 11.48 3.50
CA PRO A 16 10.49 10.94 4.36
C PRO A 16 11.05 10.38 5.65
N CYS A 17 10.50 10.80 6.77
CA CYS A 17 10.95 10.42 8.10
C CYS A 17 9.79 9.90 8.96
N ARG A 18 10.12 9.00 9.89
CA ARG A 18 9.32 8.72 11.07
C ARG A 18 10.01 9.39 12.26
N ASN A 19 9.32 10.36 12.85
CA ASN A 19 9.92 11.26 13.83
C ASN A 19 11.15 11.95 13.20
N ASN A 20 12.33 11.78 13.74
CA ASN A 20 13.57 12.34 13.21
C ASN A 20 14.45 11.34 12.45
N GLU A 21 13.93 10.14 12.19
CA GLU A 21 14.68 9.08 11.52
C GLU A 21 14.18 8.91 10.08
N PRO A 22 15.08 8.89 9.08
CA PRO A 22 14.71 8.62 7.70
C PRO A 22 14.06 7.24 7.56
N LEU A 23 12.97 7.17 6.78
CA LEU A 23 12.35 5.89 6.41
C LEU A 23 13.24 5.15 5.39
N PRO A 24 13.27 3.82 5.44
CA PRO A 24 14.07 3.05 4.50
C PRO A 24 13.47 3.08 3.10
N THR A 25 14.32 3.09 2.07
CA THR A 25 13.89 2.79 0.71
C THR A 25 13.48 1.32 0.61
N PHE A 26 12.54 1.02 -0.30
CA PHE A 26 12.08 -0.34 -0.50
C PHE A 26 13.25 -1.27 -0.88
N LYS A 27 13.28 -2.45 -0.28
CA LYS A 27 14.22 -3.54 -0.60
C LYS A 27 13.43 -4.75 -1.09
N LYS A 28 13.70 -5.18 -2.31
CA LYS A 28 13.07 -6.36 -2.90
C LYS A 28 13.47 -7.63 -2.16
N LYS A 29 12.47 -8.47 -1.87
CA LYS A 29 12.58 -9.82 -1.32
C LYS A 29 11.59 -10.73 -2.02
N PRO A 30 11.68 -12.05 -1.86
CA PRO A 30 10.63 -12.95 -2.33
C PRO A 30 9.26 -12.60 -1.73
N LEU A 31 8.20 -12.72 -2.53
CA LEU A 31 6.82 -12.41 -2.10
C LEU A 31 6.45 -13.14 -0.80
N GLN A 32 6.92 -14.37 -0.63
CA GLN A 32 6.66 -15.21 0.54
C GLN A 32 7.23 -14.67 1.86
N GLU A 33 8.07 -13.65 1.81
CA GLU A 33 8.63 -12.99 3.00
C GLU A 33 7.88 -11.71 3.40
N PHE A 34 6.85 -11.33 2.63
CA PHE A 34 6.08 -10.11 2.88
C PHE A 34 4.67 -10.39 3.40
N LEU A 35 4.20 -9.47 4.24
CA LEU A 35 2.79 -9.35 4.60
C LEU A 35 2.09 -8.36 3.67
N VAL A 36 0.81 -8.60 3.39
CA VAL A 36 -0.04 -7.71 2.62
C VAL A 36 -1.26 -7.29 3.45
N ALA A 37 -1.82 -6.12 3.17
CA ALA A 37 -2.95 -5.60 3.92
C ALA A 37 -4.12 -5.16 3.01
N GLY A 38 -5.31 -5.23 3.57
CA GLY A 38 -6.56 -4.81 2.97
C GLY A 38 -7.64 -4.77 4.04
N ASN A 39 -8.90 -4.94 3.68
CA ASN A 39 -9.95 -5.16 4.64
C ASN A 39 -10.43 -6.63 4.63
N SER A 40 -11.05 -7.05 5.73
CA SER A 40 -11.46 -8.45 5.91
C SER A 40 -12.43 -8.96 4.84
N GLY A 41 -13.42 -8.15 4.47
CA GLY A 41 -14.42 -8.53 3.46
C GLY A 41 -13.79 -8.76 2.08
N MET A 42 -12.77 -7.99 1.73
CA MET A 42 -12.06 -8.15 0.45
C MET A 42 -11.24 -9.43 0.40
N PHE A 43 -10.61 -9.80 1.50
CA PHE A 43 -9.92 -11.09 1.61
C PHE A 43 -10.89 -12.26 1.58
N GLU A 44 -12.01 -12.15 2.27
CA GLU A 44 -13.04 -13.19 2.32
C GLU A 44 -13.66 -13.44 0.93
N SER A 45 -13.98 -12.38 0.19
CA SER A 45 -14.58 -12.47 -1.14
C SER A 45 -13.57 -12.64 -2.28
N ASN A 46 -12.29 -12.60 -1.99
CA ASN A 46 -11.21 -12.54 -2.98
C ASN A 46 -11.40 -11.39 -3.99
N GLU A 47 -11.82 -10.23 -3.50
CA GLU A 47 -12.03 -9.06 -4.36
C GLU A 47 -10.72 -8.65 -5.01
N TRP A 48 -10.74 -8.44 -6.31
CA TRP A 48 -9.57 -8.17 -7.18
C TRP A 48 -8.42 -9.19 -7.09
N GLY A 49 -8.64 -10.36 -6.55
CA GLY A 49 -7.57 -11.35 -6.35
C GLY A 49 -6.76 -11.14 -5.06
N LEU A 50 -7.25 -10.31 -4.14
CA LEU A 50 -6.51 -9.97 -2.92
C LEU A 50 -6.23 -11.18 -2.02
N ALA A 51 -7.16 -12.14 -1.95
CA ALA A 51 -6.92 -13.38 -1.20
C ALA A 51 -5.85 -14.26 -1.87
N ASP A 52 -5.81 -14.28 -3.19
CA ASP A 52 -4.77 -15.02 -3.93
C ASP A 52 -3.39 -14.42 -3.67
N LEU A 53 -3.28 -13.10 -3.68
CA LEU A 53 -2.05 -12.40 -3.29
C LEU A 53 -1.65 -12.75 -1.85
N GLY A 54 -2.62 -12.73 -0.93
CA GLY A 54 -2.39 -13.07 0.47
C GLY A 54 -1.89 -14.49 0.69
N ARG A 55 -2.39 -15.46 -0.09
CA ARG A 55 -1.92 -16.86 -0.03
C ARG A 55 -0.51 -17.03 -0.59
N ALA A 56 -0.16 -16.25 -1.61
CA ALA A 56 1.18 -16.27 -2.19
C ALA A 56 2.21 -15.54 -1.31
N ALA A 57 1.77 -14.58 -0.51
CA ALA A 57 2.59 -13.85 0.45
C ALA A 57 2.81 -14.65 1.75
N LEU A 58 3.50 -14.05 2.71
CA LEU A 58 3.67 -14.62 4.06
C LEU A 58 2.35 -14.66 4.83
N GLY A 59 1.46 -13.71 4.57
CA GLY A 59 0.17 -13.62 5.23
C GLY A 59 -0.47 -12.26 5.05
N VAL A 60 -1.63 -12.08 5.68
CA VAL A 60 -2.44 -10.87 5.56
C VAL A 60 -2.59 -10.13 6.88
N ARG A 61 -2.84 -8.82 6.80
CA ARG A 61 -3.16 -7.98 7.96
C ARG A 61 -4.35 -7.08 7.66
N VAL A 62 -5.13 -6.82 8.68
CA VAL A 62 -6.27 -5.90 8.65
C VAL A 62 -6.15 -4.97 9.85
N TYR A 63 -5.87 -3.70 9.62
CA TYR A 63 -5.68 -2.72 10.70
C TYR A 63 -6.90 -1.83 10.94
N GLY A 64 -7.82 -1.75 9.99
CA GLY A 64 -8.99 -0.89 10.09
C GLY A 64 -8.68 0.61 10.01
N SER A 65 -7.48 0.98 9.62
CA SER A 65 -7.03 2.37 9.48
C SER A 65 -6.12 2.52 8.26
N ALA A 66 -6.50 3.39 7.33
CA ALA A 66 -5.69 3.67 6.14
C ALA A 66 -4.34 4.28 6.53
N ALA A 67 -4.33 5.26 7.41
CA ALA A 67 -3.10 5.92 7.84
C ALA A 67 -2.10 4.94 8.49
N ILE A 68 -2.58 4.07 9.36
CA ILE A 68 -1.73 3.06 10.01
C ILE A 68 -1.21 2.05 8.98
N SER A 69 -2.07 1.59 8.07
CA SER A 69 -1.69 0.64 7.02
C SER A 69 -0.62 1.23 6.10
N PHE A 70 -0.77 2.47 5.66
CA PHE A 70 0.25 3.15 4.85
C PHE A 70 1.55 3.37 5.63
N ALA A 71 1.48 3.74 6.91
CA ALA A 71 2.67 3.85 7.75
C ALA A 71 3.44 2.53 7.84
N LYS A 72 2.75 1.40 7.89
CA LYS A 72 3.36 0.06 7.87
C LYS A 72 4.02 -0.25 6.53
N VAL A 73 3.40 0.13 5.41
CA VAL A 73 4.01 -0.01 4.08
C VAL A 73 5.28 0.83 4.00
N LEU A 74 5.20 2.10 4.34
CA LEU A 74 6.33 3.04 4.28
C LEU A 74 7.49 2.65 5.22
N SER A 75 7.20 1.94 6.29
CA SER A 75 8.20 1.42 7.24
C SER A 75 8.78 0.06 6.83
N GLY A 76 8.37 -0.48 5.68
CA GLY A 76 8.85 -1.78 5.18
C GLY A 76 8.25 -3.00 5.88
N ARG A 77 7.20 -2.83 6.69
CA ARG A 77 6.53 -3.93 7.41
C ARG A 77 5.44 -4.61 6.61
N LEU A 78 4.89 -3.94 5.61
CA LEU A 78 3.94 -4.46 4.64
C LEU A 78 4.48 -4.25 3.24
N LEU A 79 4.19 -5.18 2.35
CA LEU A 79 4.50 -5.02 0.92
C LEU A 79 3.57 -4.01 0.28
N THR A 80 2.28 -4.15 0.53
CA THR A 80 1.24 -3.35 -0.11
C THR A 80 0.01 -3.26 0.78
N TYR A 81 -0.79 -2.23 0.55
CA TYR A 81 -2.11 -2.04 1.12
C TYR A 81 -3.08 -1.71 0.01
N ILE A 82 -4.17 -2.47 -0.09
CA ILE A 82 -5.14 -2.39 -1.18
C ILE A 82 -6.54 -2.29 -0.60
N THR A 83 -7.27 -1.20 -0.93
CA THR A 83 -8.68 -1.04 -0.55
C THR A 83 -9.32 0.14 -1.28
N TYR A 84 -10.63 0.31 -1.10
CA TYR A 84 -11.34 1.54 -1.49
C TYR A 84 -11.01 2.67 -0.52
N LEU A 85 -10.54 3.80 -1.03
CA LEU A 85 -10.19 4.97 -0.22
C LEU A 85 -10.64 6.27 -0.88
N GLN A 86 -10.82 7.28 -0.04
CA GLN A 86 -11.02 8.66 -0.47
C GLN A 86 -9.66 9.33 -0.72
N PRO A 87 -9.59 10.40 -1.55
CA PRO A 87 -8.33 11.10 -1.81
C PRO A 87 -7.56 11.53 -0.57
N TRP A 88 -8.26 11.99 0.46
CA TRP A 88 -7.63 12.40 1.73
C TRP A 88 -7.02 11.24 2.54
N ASP A 89 -7.41 10.00 2.23
CA ASP A 89 -6.83 8.82 2.89
C ASP A 89 -5.46 8.44 2.30
N TYR A 90 -5.21 8.73 1.03
CA TYR A 90 -4.02 8.26 0.33
C TYR A 90 -3.06 9.35 -0.18
N ALA A 91 -3.47 10.62 -0.18
CA ALA A 91 -2.64 11.69 -0.74
C ALA A 91 -1.29 11.82 -0.04
N ALA A 92 -1.27 11.86 1.28
CA ALA A 92 -0.04 11.98 2.06
C ALA A 92 0.90 10.78 1.84
N ALA A 93 0.34 9.57 1.82
CA ALA A 93 1.12 8.35 1.60
C ALA A 93 1.77 8.33 0.22
N SER A 94 1.06 8.81 -0.82
CA SER A 94 1.59 8.94 -2.17
C SER A 94 2.82 9.83 -2.21
N ILE A 95 2.76 10.99 -1.57
CA ILE A 95 3.87 11.94 -1.52
C ILE A 95 5.07 11.36 -0.77
N LEU A 96 4.83 10.76 0.40
CA LEU A 96 5.89 10.17 1.22
C LEU A 96 6.53 8.95 0.55
N GLY A 97 5.74 8.15 -0.16
CA GLY A 97 6.21 6.90 -0.77
C GLY A 97 7.03 7.09 -2.04
N GLU A 98 6.85 8.19 -2.76
CA GLU A 98 7.46 8.41 -4.07
C GLU A 98 8.99 8.27 -4.04
N SER A 99 9.66 8.96 -3.12
CA SER A 99 11.13 8.91 -2.99
C SER A 99 11.65 7.62 -2.33
N LEU A 100 10.77 6.81 -1.74
CA LEU A 100 11.10 5.53 -1.13
C LEU A 100 10.97 4.34 -2.09
N GLY A 101 10.54 4.58 -3.33
CA GLY A 101 10.38 3.55 -4.35
C GLY A 101 8.99 2.96 -4.47
N TYR A 102 7.95 3.67 -4.01
CA TYR A 102 6.55 3.25 -4.10
C TYR A 102 5.77 4.10 -5.09
N ARG A 103 4.70 3.52 -5.61
CA ARG A 103 3.66 4.23 -6.39
C ARG A 103 2.28 3.94 -5.82
N LEU A 104 1.41 4.93 -5.90
CA LEU A 104 0.00 4.76 -5.63
C LEU A 104 -0.76 4.61 -6.95
N LEU A 105 -1.34 3.44 -7.15
CA LEU A 105 -2.04 3.06 -8.37
C LEU A 105 -3.47 2.63 -8.06
N THR A 106 -4.32 2.66 -9.07
CA THR A 106 -5.60 1.94 -9.03
C THR A 106 -5.33 0.44 -9.20
N VAL A 107 -6.32 -0.40 -8.92
CA VAL A 107 -6.20 -1.87 -9.11
C VAL A 107 -6.04 -2.27 -10.57
N SER A 108 -6.34 -1.39 -11.51
CA SER A 108 -6.07 -1.58 -12.94
C SER A 108 -4.63 -1.18 -13.35
N GLY A 109 -3.83 -0.67 -12.43
CA GLY A 109 -2.45 -0.27 -12.68
C GLY A 109 -2.28 1.16 -13.17
N GLU A 110 -3.35 1.95 -13.21
CA GLU A 110 -3.31 3.36 -13.59
C GLU A 110 -2.96 4.25 -12.39
N PRO A 111 -2.36 5.41 -12.59
CA PRO A 111 -2.16 6.37 -11.50
C PRO A 111 -3.50 6.76 -10.84
N ALA A 112 -3.52 6.87 -9.52
CA ALA A 112 -4.69 7.37 -8.80
C ALA A 112 -4.97 8.84 -9.18
N ASP A 113 -6.26 9.21 -9.30
CA ASP A 113 -6.64 10.54 -9.80
C ASP A 113 -6.64 11.65 -8.73
N PHE A 114 -6.59 11.29 -7.44
CA PHE A 114 -6.66 12.21 -6.29
C PHE A 114 -7.95 13.04 -6.20
N LYS A 115 -9.00 12.63 -6.91
CA LYS A 115 -10.29 13.36 -6.99
C LYS A 115 -11.46 12.58 -6.46
N THR A 116 -11.49 11.26 -6.68
CA THR A 116 -12.63 10.41 -6.39
C THR A 116 -12.26 9.27 -5.44
N ARG A 117 -13.27 8.74 -4.76
CA ARG A 117 -13.15 7.48 -4.03
C ARG A 117 -12.94 6.36 -5.05
N GLN A 118 -11.89 5.60 -4.90
CA GLN A 118 -11.51 4.55 -5.83
C GLN A 118 -10.71 3.45 -5.15
N PRO A 119 -10.65 2.25 -5.74
CA PRO A 119 -9.78 1.21 -5.25
C PRO A 119 -8.33 1.55 -5.59
N VAL A 120 -7.49 1.66 -4.57
CA VAL A 120 -6.08 2.01 -4.72
C VAL A 120 -5.19 0.97 -4.07
N MET A 121 -3.96 0.89 -4.57
CA MET A 121 -2.90 0.09 -3.99
C MET A 121 -1.61 0.89 -3.94
N MET A 122 -0.92 0.83 -2.81
CA MET A 122 0.46 1.31 -2.71
C MET A 122 1.39 0.14 -2.99
N VAL A 123 2.19 0.26 -4.04
CA VAL A 123 3.08 -0.83 -4.48
C VAL A 123 4.51 -0.36 -4.63
N PRO A 124 5.50 -1.17 -4.24
CA PRO A 124 6.88 -0.92 -4.63
C PRO A 124 7.01 -1.04 -6.15
N ILE A 125 7.70 -0.10 -6.78
CA ILE A 125 7.90 -0.10 -8.23
C ILE A 125 8.58 -1.39 -8.68
N GLU A 126 9.56 -1.88 -7.93
CA GLU A 126 10.31 -3.10 -8.24
C GLU A 126 9.49 -4.39 -8.20
N MET A 127 8.34 -4.38 -7.52
CA MET A 127 7.46 -5.55 -7.41
C MET A 127 6.06 -5.32 -8.02
N GLN A 128 5.88 -4.23 -8.73
CA GLN A 128 4.58 -3.87 -9.33
C GLN A 128 4.03 -4.98 -10.22
N GLU A 129 4.82 -5.51 -11.14
CA GLU A 129 4.39 -6.56 -12.07
C GLU A 129 3.97 -7.84 -11.34
N GLU A 130 4.75 -8.25 -10.35
CA GLU A 130 4.44 -9.44 -9.55
C GLU A 130 3.15 -9.27 -8.77
N ILE A 131 2.95 -8.13 -8.12
CA ILE A 131 1.70 -7.82 -7.39
C ILE A 131 0.52 -7.78 -8.36
N GLN A 132 0.66 -7.11 -9.51
CA GLN A 132 -0.40 -7.00 -10.51
C GLN A 132 -0.73 -8.33 -11.19
N SER A 133 0.15 -9.32 -11.14
CA SER A 133 -0.17 -10.67 -11.64
C SER A 133 -1.28 -11.33 -10.81
N TYR A 134 -1.50 -10.92 -9.59
CA TYR A 134 -2.58 -11.39 -8.71
C TYR A 134 -3.77 -10.45 -8.68
N ILE A 135 -3.55 -9.14 -8.85
CA ILE A 135 -4.55 -8.09 -8.68
C ILE A 135 -5.11 -7.70 -10.04
N TYR A 136 -6.42 -7.81 -10.19
CA TYR A 136 -7.12 -7.51 -11.44
C TYR A 136 -8.48 -6.89 -11.17
N GLU A 137 -8.87 -5.97 -12.03
CA GLU A 137 -10.24 -5.48 -12.06
C GLU A 137 -11.14 -6.52 -12.74
N ARG A 138 -12.20 -6.96 -12.05
CA ARG A 138 -13.20 -7.82 -12.70
C ARG A 138 -13.89 -7.02 -13.78
N LYS A 139 -13.75 -7.47 -15.02
CA LYS A 139 -14.64 -7.01 -16.08
C LYS A 139 -16.01 -7.57 -15.78
N GLU A 140 -16.98 -6.70 -15.53
CA GLU A 140 -18.38 -7.10 -15.54
C GLU A 140 -18.72 -7.60 -16.95
N ASN A 141 -19.15 -8.84 -17.04
CA ASN A 141 -19.67 -9.41 -18.27
C ASN A 141 -21.13 -9.02 -18.44
#